data_30dcce09974ff20af4165d97821b4fc2
#
_entry.id   30dcce09974ff20af4165d97821b4fc2
#
_cell.length_a   1.000
_cell.length_b   1.000
_cell.length_c   1.000
_cell.angle_alpha   90.00
_cell.angle_beta   90.00
_cell.angle_gamma   90.00
#
_symmetry.space_group_name_H-M   'P 1'
#
loop_
_entity.id
_entity.type
_entity.pdbx_description
1 polymer ?
#
loop_
_entity_poly.entity_id
_entity_poly.type
_entity_poly.pdbx_seq_one_letter_code
_entity_poly.pdbx_strand_id
1 'polypeptide(L)'
;MGGAALRRRELLAGLAAVAGSGLAGCDAALPALDGGWIGADPAARGHRLREIGGARSGALPAPALTRRAAVLVVGAGIAGLAAARAIERAGIDDVHLIELEDEAGGHSRGHRLAGFDCPLGAHYLPVPGAAAA
;
A
#
# COMPACT_ATOMS: atom_id res chain seq x y z
N MET A 1 -5.46 57.89 20.94
CA MET A 1 -5.29 56.92 19.84
C MET A 1 -6.68 56.50 19.39
N GLY A 2 -7.17 57.11 18.30
CA GLY A 2 -8.53 56.86 17.81
C GLY A 2 -8.54 55.60 16.92
N GLY A 3 -9.19 54.54 17.39
CA GLY A 3 -9.43 53.34 16.61
C GLY A 3 -10.43 53.70 15.46
N ALA A 4 -10.02 53.58 14.21
CA ALA A 4 -10.88 53.71 13.07
C ALA A 4 -11.88 52.53 13.06
N ALA A 5 -13.15 52.78 13.31
CA ALA A 5 -14.21 51.77 13.23
C ALA A 5 -14.36 51.36 11.76
N LEU A 6 -14.04 50.12 11.43
CA LEU A 6 -14.28 49.54 10.09
C LEU A 6 -15.77 49.57 9.76
N ARG A 7 -16.10 50.16 8.63
CA ARG A 7 -17.49 50.20 8.13
C ARG A 7 -17.86 48.82 7.56
N ARG A 8 -19.10 48.42 7.78
CA ARG A 8 -19.63 47.11 7.34
C ARG A 8 -19.35 46.82 5.84
N ARG A 9 -19.39 47.84 4.99
CA ARG A 9 -19.06 47.75 3.56
C ARG A 9 -17.56 47.42 3.30
N GLU A 10 -16.66 47.90 4.12
CA GLU A 10 -15.23 47.67 4.01
C GLU A 10 -14.86 46.24 4.45
N LEU A 11 -15.57 45.76 5.46
CA LEU A 11 -15.45 44.35 5.92
C LEU A 11 -15.96 43.38 4.84
N LEU A 12 -17.11 43.68 4.21
CA LEU A 12 -17.65 42.85 3.15
C LEU A 12 -16.80 42.86 1.87
N ALA A 13 -16.23 44.01 1.52
CA ALA A 13 -15.30 44.13 0.40
C ALA A 13 -14.01 43.35 0.63
N GLY A 14 -13.48 43.37 1.86
CA GLY A 14 -12.30 42.59 2.23
C GLY A 14 -12.57 41.08 2.20
N LEU A 15 -13.70 40.63 2.70
CA LEU A 15 -14.13 39.24 2.62
C LEU A 15 -14.33 38.76 1.17
N ALA A 16 -14.93 39.59 0.31
CA ALA A 16 -15.09 39.25 -1.11
C ALA A 16 -13.75 39.18 -1.85
N ALA A 17 -12.78 40.04 -1.51
CA ALA A 17 -11.43 39.99 -2.09
C ALA A 17 -10.65 38.73 -1.68
N VAL A 18 -10.76 38.30 -0.41
CA VAL A 18 -10.15 37.07 0.08
C VAL A 18 -10.80 35.84 -0.54
N ALA A 19 -12.14 35.81 -0.68
CA ALA A 19 -12.84 34.73 -1.33
C ALA A 19 -12.51 34.63 -2.84
N GLY A 20 -12.34 35.77 -3.53
CA GLY A 20 -11.96 35.81 -4.94
C GLY A 20 -10.52 35.36 -5.20
N SER A 21 -9.57 35.65 -4.31
CA SER A 21 -8.17 35.23 -4.46
C SER A 21 -7.98 33.73 -4.19
N GLY A 22 -8.85 33.11 -3.37
CA GLY A 22 -8.82 31.66 -3.12
C GLY A 22 -9.27 30.80 -4.31
N LEU A 23 -10.03 31.38 -5.24
CA LEU A 23 -10.50 30.67 -6.43
C LEU A 23 -9.53 30.75 -7.62
N ALA A 24 -8.58 31.69 -7.62
CA ALA A 24 -7.63 31.87 -8.71
C ALA A 24 -6.33 31.04 -8.59
N GLY A 25 -6.16 30.28 -7.52
CA GLY A 25 -4.92 29.56 -7.22
C GLY A 25 -4.82 28.13 -7.72
N CYS A 26 -5.91 27.55 -8.28
CA CYS A 26 -5.94 26.12 -8.58
C CYS A 26 -5.90 25.75 -10.07
N ASP A 27 -5.76 26.72 -10.97
CA ASP A 27 -5.80 26.47 -12.42
C ASP A 27 -4.44 26.42 -13.11
N ALA A 28 -3.34 26.34 -12.36
CA ALA A 28 -2.09 25.96 -12.97
C ALA A 28 -2.17 24.46 -13.29
N ALA A 29 -2.43 24.15 -14.56
CA ALA A 29 -2.32 22.77 -15.04
C ALA A 29 -0.93 22.26 -14.65
N LEU A 30 -0.87 21.34 -13.68
CA LEU A 30 0.38 20.69 -13.32
C LEU A 30 0.90 20.01 -14.60
N PRO A 31 2.21 20.11 -14.87
CA PRO A 31 2.79 19.40 -16.00
C PRO A 31 2.43 17.92 -15.87
N ALA A 32 2.05 17.30 -16.96
CA ALA A 32 1.80 15.86 -16.99
C ALA A 32 3.07 15.16 -16.51
N LEU A 33 2.97 14.47 -15.38
CA LEU A 33 4.08 13.66 -14.89
C LEU A 33 4.10 12.38 -15.71
N ASP A 34 5.21 12.15 -16.39
CA ASP A 34 5.47 10.87 -17.03
C ASP A 34 5.93 9.91 -15.92
N GLY A 35 5.15 8.86 -15.71
CA GLY A 35 5.41 7.90 -14.65
C GLY A 35 4.59 6.62 -14.82
N GLY A 36 4.94 5.60 -14.09
CA GLY A 36 4.28 4.30 -14.11
C GLY A 36 4.29 3.63 -12.74
N TRP A 37 3.52 2.58 -12.62
CA TRP A 37 3.55 1.71 -11.46
C TRP A 37 4.70 0.73 -11.57
N ILE A 38 5.47 0.61 -10.49
CA ILE A 38 6.51 -0.39 -10.32
C ILE A 38 5.96 -1.49 -9.43
N GLY A 39 5.93 -2.70 -9.94
CA GLY A 39 5.40 -3.86 -9.22
C GLY A 39 4.11 -4.40 -9.84
N ALA A 40 3.59 -5.48 -9.28
CA ALA A 40 2.34 -6.08 -9.72
C ALA A 40 1.17 -5.15 -9.42
N ASP A 41 0.16 -5.13 -10.30
CA ASP A 41 -1.10 -4.44 -10.02
C ASP A 41 -1.89 -5.22 -8.96
N PRO A 42 -1.90 -4.78 -7.68
CA PRO A 42 -2.62 -5.47 -6.62
C PRO A 42 -4.14 -5.45 -6.84
N ALA A 43 -4.64 -4.51 -7.66
CA ALA A 43 -6.06 -4.42 -7.98
C ALA A 43 -6.53 -5.62 -8.79
N ALA A 44 -5.75 -6.06 -9.77
CA ALA A 44 -6.10 -7.22 -10.61
C ALA A 44 -6.22 -8.53 -9.81
N ARG A 45 -5.48 -8.66 -8.71
CA ARG A 45 -5.46 -9.86 -7.87
C ARG A 45 -6.35 -9.75 -6.63
N GLY A 46 -6.23 -8.63 -5.90
CA GLY A 46 -6.96 -8.42 -4.64
C GLY A 46 -8.45 -8.14 -4.82
N HIS A 47 -8.86 -7.55 -5.94
CA HIS A 47 -10.26 -7.22 -6.20
C HIS A 47 -11.16 -8.43 -6.44
N ARG A 48 -10.61 -9.57 -6.82
CA ARG A 48 -11.40 -10.82 -6.97
C ARG A 48 -12.15 -11.19 -5.71
N LEU A 49 -11.61 -10.94 -4.54
CA LEU A 49 -12.29 -11.16 -3.26
C LEU A 49 -13.48 -10.20 -3.07
N ARG A 50 -13.38 -8.96 -3.53
CA ARG A 50 -14.49 -8.01 -3.51
C ARG A 50 -15.61 -8.37 -4.47
N GLU A 51 -15.24 -8.89 -5.64
CA GLU A 51 -16.21 -9.37 -6.65
C GLU A 51 -16.99 -10.58 -6.14
N ILE A 52 -16.35 -11.45 -5.38
CA ILE A 52 -16.94 -12.66 -4.79
C ILE A 52 -17.78 -12.31 -3.55
N GLY A 53 -17.29 -11.39 -2.69
CA GLY A 53 -17.97 -11.01 -1.44
C GLY A 53 -18.98 -9.87 -1.57
N GLY A 54 -19.08 -9.21 -2.73
CA GLY A 54 -20.01 -8.12 -3.00
C GLY A 54 -21.40 -8.60 -3.43
N ALA A 55 -22.29 -7.67 -3.80
CA ALA A 55 -23.66 -7.93 -4.25
C ALA A 55 -23.78 -8.82 -5.51
N ARG A 56 -22.68 -9.18 -6.13
CA ARG A 56 -22.56 -10.22 -7.15
C ARG A 56 -22.06 -11.49 -6.47
N SER A 57 -22.94 -12.17 -5.75
CA SER A 57 -22.63 -13.49 -5.15
C SER A 57 -22.47 -14.55 -6.25
N GLY A 58 -21.33 -14.52 -6.92
CA GLY A 58 -20.88 -15.63 -7.74
C GLY A 58 -20.24 -16.68 -6.83
N ALA A 59 -20.61 -17.94 -6.97
CA ALA A 59 -19.89 -19.01 -6.33
C ALA A 59 -18.41 -18.95 -6.75
N LEU A 60 -17.51 -19.22 -5.80
CA LEU A 60 -16.08 -19.37 -6.12
C LEU A 60 -15.95 -20.43 -7.21
N PRO A 61 -15.12 -20.20 -8.23
CA PRO A 61 -14.82 -21.23 -9.22
C PRO A 61 -14.25 -22.45 -8.52
N ALA A 62 -14.55 -23.64 -9.03
CA ALA A 62 -13.96 -24.86 -8.50
C ALA A 62 -12.42 -24.74 -8.51
N PRO A 63 -11.75 -25.19 -7.44
CA PRO A 63 -10.31 -25.13 -7.38
C PRO A 63 -9.69 -26.00 -8.47
N ALA A 64 -8.72 -25.45 -9.20
CA ALA A 64 -7.97 -26.21 -10.22
C ALA A 64 -7.07 -27.28 -9.60
N LEU A 65 -6.70 -27.11 -8.34
CA LEU A 65 -5.83 -28.02 -7.60
C LEU A 65 -6.21 -28.00 -6.12
N THR A 66 -6.30 -29.19 -5.53
CA THR A 66 -6.45 -29.36 -4.08
C THR A 66 -5.25 -30.11 -3.54
N ARG A 67 -4.62 -29.56 -2.52
CA ARG A 67 -3.49 -30.17 -1.80
C ARG A 67 -3.79 -30.23 -0.32
N ARG A 68 -3.19 -31.20 0.35
CA ARG A 68 -3.16 -31.28 1.82
C ARG A 68 -1.78 -30.88 2.28
N ALA A 69 -1.69 -30.22 3.39
CA ALA A 69 -0.44 -29.86 4.08
C ALA A 69 -0.65 -29.94 5.58
N ALA A 70 0.37 -30.25 6.33
CA ALA A 70 0.32 -30.19 7.79
C ALA A 70 0.17 -28.72 8.24
N VAL A 71 0.89 -27.81 7.59
CA VAL A 71 0.82 -26.37 7.84
C VAL A 71 0.75 -25.60 6.53
N LEU A 72 -0.18 -24.66 6.47
CA LEU A 72 -0.28 -23.70 5.37
C LEU A 72 0.03 -22.30 5.90
N VAL A 73 1.06 -21.67 5.34
CA VAL A 73 1.40 -20.27 5.58
C VAL A 73 0.89 -19.43 4.42
N VAL A 74 0.07 -18.44 4.71
CA VAL A 74 -0.53 -17.55 3.70
C VAL A 74 0.17 -16.20 3.74
N GLY A 75 0.83 -15.83 2.63
CA GLY A 75 1.62 -14.62 2.46
C GLY A 75 3.10 -14.86 2.71
N ALA A 76 3.93 -14.55 1.72
CA ALA A 76 5.39 -14.66 1.77
C ALA A 76 6.06 -13.31 2.04
N GLY A 77 5.45 -12.45 2.84
CA GLY A 77 6.10 -11.30 3.45
C GLY A 77 7.05 -11.74 4.58
N ILE A 78 7.71 -10.79 5.23
CA ILE A 78 8.68 -11.09 6.31
C ILE A 78 8.08 -12.01 7.38
N ALA A 79 6.86 -11.74 7.82
CA ALA A 79 6.20 -12.54 8.86
C ALA A 79 5.96 -13.99 8.42
N GLY A 80 5.45 -14.20 7.20
CA GLY A 80 5.20 -15.53 6.67
C GLY A 80 6.50 -16.33 6.44
N LEU A 81 7.53 -15.69 5.91
CA LEU A 81 8.85 -16.30 5.74
C LEU A 81 9.48 -16.67 7.08
N ALA A 82 9.38 -15.80 8.09
CA ALA A 82 9.87 -16.09 9.44
C ALA A 82 9.10 -17.25 10.08
N ALA A 83 7.76 -17.27 9.93
CA ALA A 83 6.93 -18.37 10.43
C ALA A 83 7.27 -19.69 9.74
N ALA A 84 7.35 -19.73 8.42
CA ALA A 84 7.73 -20.94 7.68
C ALA A 84 9.09 -21.48 8.12
N ARG A 85 10.09 -20.61 8.27
CA ARG A 85 11.41 -20.98 8.78
C ARG A 85 11.37 -21.51 10.21
N ALA A 86 10.57 -20.91 11.08
CA ALA A 86 10.45 -21.38 12.46
C ALA A 86 9.80 -22.77 12.54
N ILE A 87 8.80 -23.03 11.71
CA ILE A 87 8.10 -24.32 11.62
C ILE A 87 9.04 -25.40 11.09
N GLU A 88 9.79 -25.10 10.03
CA GLU A 88 10.82 -26.01 9.48
C GLU A 88 11.88 -26.35 10.54
N ARG A 89 12.36 -25.35 11.29
CA ARG A 89 13.32 -25.56 12.39
C ARG A 89 12.75 -26.40 13.54
N ALA A 90 11.44 -26.39 13.70
CA ALA A 90 10.74 -27.26 14.66
C ALA A 90 10.58 -28.71 14.15
N GLY A 91 11.10 -29.04 12.96
CA GLY A 91 11.06 -30.37 12.39
C GLY A 91 9.73 -30.71 11.69
N ILE A 92 8.97 -29.72 11.28
CA ILE A 92 7.76 -29.91 10.51
C ILE A 92 8.09 -29.64 9.03
N ASP A 93 8.21 -30.70 8.24
CA ASP A 93 8.66 -30.62 6.85
C ASP A 93 7.49 -30.41 5.86
N ASP A 94 6.27 -30.80 6.21
CA ASP A 94 5.10 -30.64 5.36
C ASP A 94 4.47 -29.24 5.52
N VAL A 95 5.22 -28.23 5.08
CA VAL A 95 4.84 -26.81 5.11
C VAL A 95 4.65 -26.29 3.70
N HIS A 96 3.50 -25.69 3.43
CA HIS A 96 3.22 -25.00 2.19
C HIS A 96 3.13 -23.50 2.45
N LEU A 97 3.92 -22.72 1.71
CA LEU A 97 3.86 -21.26 1.68
C LEU A 97 3.19 -20.83 0.38
N ILE A 98 2.14 -20.03 0.47
CA ILE A 98 1.46 -19.46 -0.69
C ILE A 98 1.54 -17.94 -0.67
N GLU A 99 1.75 -17.35 -1.85
CA GLU A 99 1.85 -15.91 -2.04
C GLU A 99 0.93 -15.50 -3.19
N LEU A 100 0.32 -14.33 -3.05
CA LEU A 100 -0.55 -13.75 -4.08
C LEU A 100 0.25 -13.10 -5.22
N GLU A 101 1.38 -12.52 -4.87
CA GLU A 101 2.29 -11.87 -5.80
C GLU A 101 3.23 -12.89 -6.46
N ASP A 102 3.90 -12.48 -7.54
CA ASP A 102 4.83 -13.34 -8.27
C ASP A 102 6.14 -13.58 -7.51
N GLU A 103 6.44 -12.70 -6.53
CA GLU A 103 7.67 -12.73 -5.76
C GLU A 103 7.39 -12.64 -4.26
N ALA A 104 8.17 -13.38 -3.48
CA ALA A 104 8.16 -13.28 -2.02
C ALA A 104 8.82 -11.98 -1.54
N GLY A 105 8.56 -11.59 -0.29
CA GLY A 105 9.18 -10.45 0.39
C GLY A 105 8.19 -9.38 0.84
N GLY A 106 7.00 -9.30 0.26
CA GLY A 106 5.99 -8.31 0.62
C GLY A 106 6.53 -6.88 0.49
N HIS A 107 6.37 -6.04 1.52
CA HIS A 107 6.90 -4.67 1.56
C HIS A 107 8.43 -4.56 1.58
N SER A 108 9.13 -5.67 1.84
CA SER A 108 10.60 -5.71 1.87
C SER A 108 11.20 -6.12 0.53
N ARG A 109 10.40 -6.25 -0.51
CA ARG A 109 10.90 -6.48 -1.86
C ARG A 109 11.72 -5.28 -2.33
N GLY A 110 12.81 -5.57 -3.02
CA GLY A 110 13.57 -4.59 -3.78
C GLY A 110 13.13 -4.53 -5.23
N HIS A 111 13.47 -3.45 -5.88
CA HIS A 111 13.31 -3.28 -7.32
C HIS A 111 14.52 -2.53 -7.88
N ARG A 112 14.79 -2.74 -9.16
CA ARG A 112 15.87 -2.03 -9.83
C ARG A 112 15.28 -0.99 -10.77
N LEU A 113 15.51 0.30 -10.44
CA LEU A 113 15.03 1.43 -11.22
C LEU A 113 16.21 2.24 -11.75
N ALA A 114 16.29 2.44 -13.06
CA ALA A 114 17.35 3.20 -13.72
C ALA A 114 18.78 2.76 -13.30
N GLY A 115 18.96 1.48 -13.01
CA GLY A 115 20.26 0.92 -12.61
C GLY A 115 20.54 0.94 -11.11
N PHE A 116 19.66 1.54 -10.30
CA PHE A 116 19.79 1.60 -8.85
C PHE A 116 18.84 0.60 -8.18
N ASP A 117 19.34 -0.09 -7.17
CA ASP A 117 18.52 -0.95 -6.33
C ASP A 117 17.76 -0.10 -5.32
N CYS A 118 16.45 -0.20 -5.32
CA CYS A 118 15.58 0.58 -4.43
C CYS A 118 14.53 -0.33 -3.79
N PRO A 119 14.21 -0.10 -2.50
CA PRO A 119 13.14 -0.81 -1.82
C PRO A 119 11.78 -0.32 -2.33
N LEU A 120 10.80 -1.22 -2.43
CA LEU A 120 9.43 -0.87 -2.80
C LEU A 120 8.64 -0.26 -1.63
N GLY A 121 8.97 -0.61 -0.40
CA GLY A 121 8.24 -0.15 0.78
C GLY A 121 9.10 0.04 2.01
N ALA A 122 9.76 -0.98 2.52
CA ALA A 122 10.53 -0.92 3.75
C ALA A 122 11.89 -0.25 3.53
N HIS A 123 12.11 0.89 4.17
CA HIS A 123 13.34 1.69 4.03
C HIS A 123 14.29 1.53 5.23
N TYR A 124 13.79 1.07 6.36
CA TYR A 124 14.54 1.02 7.60
C TYR A 124 14.49 -0.37 8.20
N LEU A 125 15.64 -0.88 8.58
CA LEU A 125 15.77 -2.06 9.41
C LEU A 125 16.47 -1.63 10.70
N PRO A 126 15.76 -1.53 11.83
CA PRO A 126 16.42 -1.25 13.10
C PRO A 126 17.35 -2.41 13.47
N VAL A 127 18.50 -2.08 14.07
CA VAL A 127 19.41 -3.10 14.57
C VAL A 127 18.67 -3.90 15.64
N PRO A 128 18.58 -5.24 15.51
CA PRO A 128 17.92 -6.07 16.52
C PRO A 128 18.58 -5.89 17.88
N GLY A 129 17.79 -5.68 18.92
CA GLY A 129 18.30 -5.71 20.29
C GLY A 129 18.73 -7.13 20.69
N ALA A 130 19.50 -7.23 21.77
CA ALA A 130 20.01 -8.50 22.28
C ALA A 130 18.91 -9.55 22.58
N ALA A 131 17.66 -9.13 22.79
CA ALA A 131 16.52 -10.01 23.01
C ALA A 131 15.91 -10.60 21.72
N ALA A 132 16.39 -10.21 20.56
CA ALA A 132 15.90 -10.69 19.25
C ALA A 132 16.83 -11.73 18.61
N ALA A 133 17.86 -12.19 19.34
CA ALA A 133 18.81 -13.19 18.89
C ALA A 133 18.37 -14.63 19.23
#